data_0944006451b5f47ddd32c09450d12c23
#
_entry.id   0944006451b5f47ddd32c09450d12c23
#
_cell.length_a   1.000
_cell.length_b   1.000
_cell.length_c   1.000
_cell.angle_alpha   90.00
_cell.angle_beta   90.00
_cell.angle_gamma   90.00
#
_symmetry.space_group_name_H-M   'P 1'
#
loop_
_entity.id
_entity.type
_entity.pdbx_description
1 polymer ?
#
loop_
_entity_poly.entity_id
_entity_poly.type
_entity_poly.pdbx_seq_one_letter_code
_entity_poly.pdbx_strand_id
1 'polypeptide(L)'
;MTRAYLAFTETGLALAKRLAVSLPGSVARCGQDGISLAEWTSAQFVQSDALIFVGAVGIAVRAIAPHCKSKTTDPAVVVVDECGRFAVPILSGHLGGANDLARAIAAVCGAVPVITTATDAHGIFAVDEWAKHQNCMVLEPERIKLVSGKLLAGQPVYYRADFPVTGTVPAGLFPADTPEKADLALTLCPAGQALHLVPRIGVLGIGCKRGTSTDTLEAAFAAFCARHGFAAQAVTAAASIDLKQNEPGLLAFCLAHGWPVRFYSAAQLRSAPGQFTPSSFVQSVTGVDNVCERAAVLDADGNLFYPKFACSGVTFALACRPFAPDWRWQNV
;
A
#
# COMPACT_ATOMS: atom_id res chain seq x y z
N MET A 1 -1.73 1.00 -10.48
CA MET A 1 -3.17 0.62 -10.59
C MET A 1 -3.44 0.15 -12.00
N THR A 2 -3.70 -1.14 -12.18
CA THR A 2 -4.16 -1.75 -13.44
C THR A 2 -5.64 -1.43 -13.65
N ARG A 3 -6.04 -1.00 -14.85
CA ARG A 3 -7.43 -0.58 -15.15
C ARG A 3 -7.99 -1.38 -16.29
N ALA A 4 -9.29 -1.69 -16.22
CA ALA A 4 -10.04 -2.32 -17.30
C ALA A 4 -11.33 -1.53 -17.58
N TYR A 5 -11.55 -1.22 -18.84
CA TYR A 5 -12.72 -0.47 -19.34
C TYR A 5 -13.66 -1.39 -20.10
N LEU A 6 -14.95 -1.31 -19.82
CA LEU A 6 -16.01 -1.98 -20.60
C LEU A 6 -17.03 -0.97 -21.07
N ALA A 7 -17.21 -0.88 -22.37
CA ALA A 7 -18.27 -0.08 -23.00
C ALA A 7 -19.37 -0.98 -23.59
N PHE A 8 -20.55 -0.42 -23.82
CA PHE A 8 -21.71 -1.14 -24.37
C PHE A 8 -22.12 -0.65 -25.76
N THR A 9 -21.73 0.57 -26.12
CA THR A 9 -22.07 1.24 -27.38
C THR A 9 -20.81 1.72 -28.08
N GLU A 10 -20.88 2.11 -29.34
CA GLU A 10 -19.77 2.73 -30.06
C GLU A 10 -19.38 4.08 -29.45
N THR A 11 -20.35 4.88 -29.01
CA THR A 11 -20.12 6.14 -28.31
C THR A 11 -19.33 5.91 -27.01
N GLY A 12 -19.78 4.96 -26.21
CA GLY A 12 -19.09 4.56 -24.97
C GLY A 12 -17.71 4.01 -25.23
N LEU A 13 -17.50 3.22 -26.29
CA LEU A 13 -16.19 2.70 -26.67
C LEU A 13 -15.22 3.83 -27.05
N ALA A 14 -15.67 4.83 -27.79
CA ALA A 14 -14.88 6.00 -28.14
C ALA A 14 -14.46 6.79 -26.89
N LEU A 15 -15.37 6.97 -25.92
CA LEU A 15 -15.06 7.57 -24.62
C LEU A 15 -14.05 6.73 -23.83
N ALA A 16 -14.25 5.42 -23.73
CA ALA A 16 -13.35 4.51 -23.02
C ALA A 16 -11.92 4.57 -23.59
N LYS A 17 -11.78 4.58 -24.92
CA LYS A 17 -10.48 4.73 -25.60
C LYS A 17 -9.83 6.07 -25.29
N ARG A 18 -10.60 7.16 -25.30
CA ARG A 18 -10.10 8.51 -24.95
C ARG A 18 -9.61 8.56 -23.49
N LEU A 19 -10.36 7.97 -22.55
CA LEU A 19 -9.96 7.89 -21.13
C LEU A 19 -8.68 7.07 -20.98
N ALA A 20 -8.56 5.94 -21.68
CA ALA A 20 -7.41 5.05 -21.59
C ALA A 20 -6.09 5.67 -22.10
N VAL A 21 -6.13 6.75 -22.90
CA VAL A 21 -4.94 7.52 -23.29
C VAL A 21 -4.30 8.20 -22.07
N SER A 22 -5.11 8.82 -21.22
CA SER A 22 -4.62 9.55 -20.03
C SER A 22 -4.54 8.67 -18.79
N LEU A 23 -5.41 7.67 -18.71
CA LEU A 23 -5.51 6.71 -17.60
C LEU A 23 -5.35 5.29 -18.16
N PRO A 24 -4.12 4.83 -18.46
CA PRO A 24 -3.88 3.58 -19.20
C PRO A 24 -4.55 2.36 -18.61
N GLY A 25 -5.13 1.52 -19.49
CA GLY A 25 -5.83 0.29 -19.16
C GLY A 25 -6.32 -0.47 -20.40
N SER A 26 -6.76 -1.72 -20.22
CA SER A 26 -7.37 -2.50 -21.29
C SER A 26 -8.78 -1.98 -21.61
N VAL A 27 -9.14 -1.94 -22.89
CA VAL A 27 -10.47 -1.46 -23.34
C VAL A 27 -11.17 -2.57 -24.09
N ALA A 28 -12.41 -2.86 -23.70
CA ALA A 28 -13.26 -3.85 -24.33
C ALA A 28 -14.67 -3.29 -24.60
N ARG A 29 -15.39 -3.93 -25.55
CA ARG A 29 -16.81 -3.66 -25.80
C ARG A 29 -17.61 -4.94 -25.60
N CYS A 30 -18.65 -4.85 -24.78
CA CYS A 30 -19.57 -5.95 -24.56
C CYS A 30 -20.29 -6.32 -25.88
N GLY A 31 -20.34 -7.62 -26.17
CA GLY A 31 -20.93 -8.14 -27.42
C GLY A 31 -20.00 -8.11 -28.64
N GLN A 32 -18.80 -7.53 -28.54
CA GLN A 32 -17.80 -7.58 -29.59
C GLN A 32 -16.79 -8.70 -29.28
N ASP A 33 -16.33 -9.41 -30.31
CA ASP A 33 -15.33 -10.49 -30.21
C ASP A 33 -15.69 -11.58 -29.17
N GLY A 34 -17.01 -11.82 -28.99
CA GLY A 34 -17.50 -12.82 -28.03
C GLY A 34 -17.46 -12.39 -26.57
N ILE A 35 -17.12 -11.13 -26.27
CA ILE A 35 -17.02 -10.63 -24.89
C ILE A 35 -18.41 -10.53 -24.24
N SER A 36 -18.68 -11.38 -23.25
CA SER A 36 -19.88 -11.28 -22.43
C SER A 36 -19.62 -10.39 -21.20
N LEU A 37 -20.66 -9.71 -20.72
CA LEU A 37 -20.59 -8.89 -19.49
C LEU A 37 -20.16 -9.72 -18.28
N ALA A 38 -20.74 -10.92 -18.12
CA ALA A 38 -20.48 -11.76 -16.96
C ALA A 38 -19.03 -12.29 -16.93
N GLU A 39 -18.55 -12.81 -18.06
CA GLU A 39 -17.20 -13.36 -18.17
C GLU A 39 -16.13 -12.26 -18.00
N TRP A 40 -16.32 -11.13 -18.67
CA TRP A 40 -15.42 -10.00 -18.55
C TRP A 40 -15.35 -9.50 -17.11
N THR A 41 -16.51 -9.29 -16.46
CA THR A 41 -16.56 -8.83 -15.07
C THR A 41 -15.89 -9.82 -14.12
N SER A 42 -16.19 -11.13 -14.26
CA SER A 42 -15.57 -12.17 -13.43
C SER A 42 -14.04 -12.17 -13.55
N ALA A 43 -13.52 -12.07 -14.76
CA ALA A 43 -12.08 -12.05 -14.99
C ALA A 43 -11.43 -10.77 -14.46
N GLN A 44 -11.99 -9.60 -14.81
CA GLN A 44 -11.38 -8.32 -14.45
C GLN A 44 -11.51 -7.97 -12.97
N PHE A 45 -12.56 -8.46 -12.30
CA PHE A 45 -12.73 -8.24 -10.85
C PHE A 45 -11.61 -8.84 -10.01
N VAL A 46 -10.91 -9.87 -10.53
CA VAL A 46 -9.77 -10.52 -9.86
C VAL A 46 -8.43 -9.99 -10.36
N GLN A 47 -8.36 -9.60 -11.65
CA GLN A 47 -7.08 -9.28 -12.31
C GLN A 47 -6.73 -7.80 -12.30
N SER A 48 -7.73 -6.92 -12.12
CA SER A 48 -7.54 -5.47 -12.20
C SER A 48 -7.74 -4.79 -10.86
N ASP A 49 -6.97 -3.73 -10.62
CA ASP A 49 -7.17 -2.87 -9.45
C ASP A 49 -8.42 -1.98 -9.59
N ALA A 50 -8.84 -1.72 -10.84
CA ALA A 50 -10.02 -0.89 -11.10
C ALA A 50 -10.78 -1.31 -12.36
N LEU A 51 -12.12 -1.31 -12.27
CA LEU A 51 -13.06 -1.50 -13.38
C LEU A 51 -13.76 -0.19 -13.69
N ILE A 52 -13.78 0.20 -14.96
CA ILE A 52 -14.50 1.37 -15.44
C ILE A 52 -15.57 0.91 -16.44
N PHE A 53 -16.85 1.03 -16.06
CA PHE A 53 -17.96 0.77 -16.95
C PHE A 53 -18.39 2.07 -17.64
N VAL A 54 -18.40 2.08 -18.97
CA VAL A 54 -18.93 3.22 -19.74
C VAL A 54 -20.32 2.90 -20.21
N GLY A 55 -21.33 3.33 -19.43
CA GLY A 55 -22.74 3.01 -19.65
C GLY A 55 -23.62 3.24 -18.42
N ALA A 56 -24.72 2.52 -18.31
CA ALA A 56 -25.68 2.70 -17.21
C ALA A 56 -25.20 2.06 -15.89
N VAL A 57 -25.32 2.78 -14.77
CA VAL A 57 -24.98 2.32 -13.41
C VAL A 57 -25.64 0.97 -13.07
N GLY A 58 -26.93 0.78 -13.43
CA GLY A 58 -27.66 -0.44 -13.11
C GLY A 58 -27.09 -1.70 -13.80
N ILE A 59 -26.44 -1.56 -14.96
CA ILE A 59 -25.74 -2.68 -15.63
C ILE A 59 -24.50 -3.05 -14.81
N ALA A 60 -23.69 -2.07 -14.45
CA ALA A 60 -22.49 -2.31 -13.66
C ALA A 60 -22.81 -2.92 -12.29
N VAL A 61 -23.80 -2.40 -11.57
CA VAL A 61 -24.24 -2.95 -10.27
C VAL A 61 -24.61 -4.42 -10.38
N ARG A 62 -25.43 -4.81 -11.37
CA ARG A 62 -25.80 -6.21 -11.55
C ARG A 62 -24.61 -7.09 -11.91
N ALA A 63 -23.66 -6.56 -12.69
CA ALA A 63 -22.48 -7.28 -13.10
C ALA A 63 -21.53 -7.57 -11.92
N ILE A 64 -21.28 -6.59 -11.05
CA ILE A 64 -20.33 -6.75 -9.94
C ILE A 64 -20.94 -7.42 -8.70
N ALA A 65 -22.25 -7.35 -8.49
CA ALA A 65 -22.92 -7.83 -7.28
C ALA A 65 -22.53 -9.27 -6.86
N PRO A 66 -22.40 -10.26 -7.77
CA PRO A 66 -22.00 -11.62 -7.42
C PRO A 66 -20.54 -11.74 -6.92
N HIS A 67 -19.71 -10.74 -7.18
CA HIS A 67 -18.27 -10.76 -6.91
C HIS A 67 -17.87 -9.97 -5.67
N CYS A 68 -18.74 -9.06 -5.19
CA CYS A 68 -18.44 -8.20 -4.03
C CYS A 68 -18.26 -9.01 -2.75
N LYS A 69 -17.13 -8.78 -2.06
CA LYS A 69 -16.76 -9.48 -0.81
C LYS A 69 -16.42 -8.50 0.32
N SER A 70 -15.49 -7.59 0.08
CA SER A 70 -14.99 -6.69 1.11
C SER A 70 -14.46 -5.38 0.51
N LYS A 71 -14.75 -4.27 1.18
CA LYS A 71 -14.22 -2.94 0.82
C LYS A 71 -12.67 -2.85 0.82
N THR A 72 -11.99 -3.82 1.42
CA THR A 72 -10.51 -3.86 1.53
C THR A 72 -9.86 -4.67 0.42
N THR A 73 -10.61 -5.56 -0.24
CA THR A 73 -10.07 -6.47 -1.26
C THR A 73 -10.70 -6.28 -2.63
N ASP A 74 -11.92 -5.74 -2.68
CA ASP A 74 -12.63 -5.54 -3.93
C ASP A 74 -12.01 -4.37 -4.72
N PRO A 75 -11.91 -4.48 -6.05
CA PRO A 75 -11.35 -3.44 -6.89
C PRO A 75 -12.17 -2.15 -6.83
N ALA A 76 -11.56 -1.04 -7.19
CA ALA A 76 -12.28 0.21 -7.44
C ALA A 76 -13.26 0.01 -8.61
N VAL A 77 -14.52 0.44 -8.46
CA VAL A 77 -15.46 0.43 -9.59
C VAL A 77 -16.05 1.83 -9.79
N VAL A 78 -15.87 2.34 -11.00
CA VAL A 78 -16.44 3.62 -11.43
C VAL A 78 -17.30 3.41 -12.66
N VAL A 79 -18.46 4.05 -12.69
CA VAL A 79 -19.32 4.10 -13.88
C VAL A 79 -19.27 5.50 -14.48
N VAL A 80 -19.06 5.58 -15.77
CA VAL A 80 -19.15 6.83 -16.54
C VAL A 80 -20.31 6.70 -17.50
N ASP A 81 -21.21 7.68 -17.54
CA ASP A 81 -22.25 7.68 -18.55
C ASP A 81 -21.64 7.83 -19.96
N GLU A 82 -22.27 7.29 -20.99
CA GLU A 82 -21.69 7.25 -22.34
C GLU A 82 -21.44 8.62 -22.97
N CYS A 83 -22.07 9.67 -22.44
CA CYS A 83 -21.85 11.05 -22.85
C CYS A 83 -20.68 11.71 -22.06
N GLY A 84 -20.13 11.04 -21.04
CA GLY A 84 -19.04 11.56 -20.23
C GLY A 84 -19.41 12.73 -19.34
N ARG A 85 -20.68 12.81 -18.89
CA ARG A 85 -21.18 13.90 -18.03
C ARG A 85 -21.00 13.62 -16.54
N PHE A 86 -21.04 12.34 -16.15
CA PHE A 86 -20.97 11.93 -14.75
C PHE A 86 -19.97 10.78 -14.59
N ALA A 87 -19.15 10.84 -13.55
CA ALA A 87 -18.28 9.75 -13.10
C ALA A 87 -18.70 9.34 -11.69
N VAL A 88 -19.25 8.14 -11.55
CA VAL A 88 -19.92 7.65 -10.33
C VAL A 88 -19.11 6.50 -9.73
N PRO A 89 -18.39 6.69 -8.61
CA PRO A 89 -17.77 5.58 -7.88
C PRO A 89 -18.86 4.76 -7.20
N ILE A 90 -18.94 3.45 -7.49
CA ILE A 90 -19.98 2.56 -6.95
C ILE A 90 -19.45 1.47 -6.02
N LEU A 91 -18.13 1.22 -6.01
CA LEU A 91 -17.51 0.26 -5.11
C LEU A 91 -16.10 0.71 -4.74
N SER A 92 -15.69 0.43 -3.49
CA SER A 92 -14.34 0.68 -2.95
C SER A 92 -13.88 2.14 -3.09
N GLY A 93 -14.71 3.08 -2.61
CA GLY A 93 -14.53 4.53 -2.76
C GLY A 93 -13.17 5.03 -2.25
N HIS A 94 -12.86 4.81 -0.96
CA HIS A 94 -11.64 5.31 -0.30
C HIS A 94 -10.44 4.37 -0.51
N LEU A 95 -10.33 3.28 0.26
CA LEU A 95 -9.19 2.36 0.20
C LEU A 95 -8.93 1.81 -1.19
N GLY A 96 -9.98 1.39 -1.91
CA GLY A 96 -9.86 0.93 -3.28
C GLY A 96 -9.53 2.05 -4.28
N GLY A 97 -9.89 3.32 -3.95
CA GLY A 97 -9.56 4.50 -4.74
C GLY A 97 -10.56 4.84 -5.84
N ALA A 98 -11.80 4.37 -5.76
CA ALA A 98 -12.81 4.70 -6.77
C ALA A 98 -13.17 6.19 -6.74
N ASN A 99 -13.13 6.88 -5.58
CA ASN A 99 -13.36 8.32 -5.48
C ASN A 99 -12.28 9.11 -6.23
N ASP A 100 -10.99 8.78 -6.01
CA ASP A 100 -9.87 9.39 -6.73
C ASP A 100 -9.92 9.11 -8.22
N LEU A 101 -10.28 7.89 -8.60
CA LEU A 101 -10.43 7.51 -10.00
C LEU A 101 -11.57 8.28 -10.67
N ALA A 102 -12.69 8.50 -9.98
CA ALA A 102 -13.79 9.31 -10.49
C ALA A 102 -13.38 10.78 -10.68
N ARG A 103 -12.59 11.36 -9.75
CA ARG A 103 -12.01 12.71 -9.90
C ARG A 103 -11.04 12.78 -11.09
N ALA A 104 -10.15 11.75 -11.23
CA ALA A 104 -9.21 11.70 -12.34
C ALA A 104 -9.93 11.56 -13.70
N ILE A 105 -10.97 10.73 -13.80
CA ILE A 105 -11.81 10.62 -14.99
C ILE A 105 -12.50 11.95 -15.31
N ALA A 106 -13.04 12.60 -14.28
CA ALA A 106 -13.68 13.91 -14.40
C ALA A 106 -12.72 14.97 -15.00
N ALA A 107 -11.48 14.99 -14.51
CA ALA A 107 -10.44 15.90 -15.04
C ALA A 107 -10.12 15.64 -16.52
N VAL A 108 -10.21 14.39 -16.99
CA VAL A 108 -9.90 14.02 -18.39
C VAL A 108 -11.05 14.34 -19.35
N CYS A 109 -12.29 14.12 -18.95
CA CYS A 109 -13.44 14.24 -19.86
C CYS A 109 -14.40 15.39 -19.54
N GLY A 110 -14.18 16.13 -18.45
CA GLY A 110 -15.06 17.22 -18.01
C GLY A 110 -16.31 16.71 -17.27
N ALA A 111 -16.33 15.46 -16.85
CA ALA A 111 -17.45 14.89 -16.11
C ALA A 111 -17.60 15.52 -14.72
N VAL A 112 -18.79 15.40 -14.13
CA VAL A 112 -19.02 15.69 -12.71
C VAL A 112 -18.75 14.40 -11.91
N PRO A 113 -17.80 14.40 -10.95
CA PRO A 113 -17.61 13.26 -10.06
C PRO A 113 -18.74 13.23 -9.03
N VAL A 114 -19.54 12.15 -9.02
CA VAL A 114 -20.70 12.01 -8.13
C VAL A 114 -20.29 11.19 -6.90
N ILE A 115 -19.52 11.81 -6.00
CA ILE A 115 -19.02 11.18 -4.77
C ILE A 115 -20.05 11.37 -3.66
N THR A 116 -20.48 10.25 -3.05
CA THR A 116 -21.59 10.22 -2.06
C THR A 116 -21.15 9.74 -0.68
N THR A 117 -19.87 9.48 -0.46
CA THR A 117 -19.36 9.09 0.86
C THR A 117 -19.56 10.21 1.88
N ALA A 118 -20.01 9.85 3.09
CA ALA A 118 -20.39 10.85 4.10
C ALA A 118 -19.22 11.77 4.48
N THR A 119 -18.02 11.24 4.60
CA THR A 119 -16.81 12.02 4.90
C THR A 119 -16.50 13.05 3.81
N ASP A 120 -16.60 12.66 2.53
CA ASP A 120 -16.42 13.60 1.41
C ASP A 120 -17.52 14.66 1.38
N ALA A 121 -18.80 14.26 1.56
CA ALA A 121 -19.94 15.17 1.53
C ALA A 121 -19.88 16.26 2.62
N HIS A 122 -19.27 15.95 3.75
CA HIS A 122 -19.13 16.88 4.88
C HIS A 122 -17.73 17.52 4.98
N GLY A 123 -16.80 17.21 4.07
CA GLY A 123 -15.43 17.71 4.12
C GLY A 123 -14.65 17.25 5.37
N ILE A 124 -14.99 16.07 5.90
CA ILE A 124 -14.41 15.51 7.11
C ILE A 124 -13.22 14.65 6.76
N PHE A 125 -12.19 14.68 7.62
CA PHE A 125 -10.98 13.88 7.45
C PHE A 125 -11.30 12.39 7.24
N ALA A 126 -10.92 11.87 6.07
CA ALA A 126 -11.04 10.47 5.70
C ALA A 126 -9.72 9.75 5.99
N VAL A 127 -9.65 9.06 7.13
CA VAL A 127 -8.42 8.43 7.63
C VAL A 127 -7.87 7.37 6.69
N ASP A 128 -8.72 6.63 6.02
CA ASP A 128 -8.35 5.58 5.08
C ASP A 128 -7.84 6.15 3.74
N GLU A 129 -8.40 7.25 3.26
CA GLU A 129 -7.90 7.98 2.11
C GLU A 129 -6.53 8.59 2.42
N TRP A 130 -6.41 9.23 3.59
CA TRP A 130 -5.14 9.77 4.07
C TRP A 130 -4.06 8.68 4.19
N ALA A 131 -4.38 7.54 4.80
CA ALA A 131 -3.47 6.42 4.92
C ALA A 131 -2.93 5.95 3.55
N LYS A 132 -3.81 5.87 2.55
CA LYS A 132 -3.45 5.53 1.18
C LYS A 132 -2.52 6.58 0.56
N HIS A 133 -2.83 7.88 0.69
CA HIS A 133 -1.99 8.96 0.16
C HIS A 133 -0.61 8.99 0.82
N GLN A 134 -0.54 8.67 2.11
CA GLN A 134 0.72 8.59 2.84
C GLN A 134 1.43 7.23 2.70
N ASN A 135 0.98 6.35 1.78
CA ASN A 135 1.54 5.00 1.60
C ASN A 135 1.61 4.20 2.91
N CYS A 136 0.55 4.27 3.72
CA CYS A 136 0.40 3.52 4.96
C CYS A 136 -0.52 2.32 4.79
N MET A 137 -0.19 1.21 5.45
CA MET A 137 -1.10 0.09 5.64
C MET A 137 -2.01 0.35 6.83
N VAL A 138 -3.29 0.15 6.65
CA VAL A 138 -4.28 0.14 7.75
C VAL A 138 -4.35 -1.27 8.32
N LEU A 139 -3.98 -1.47 9.58
CA LEU A 139 -3.97 -2.82 10.18
C LEU A 139 -5.36 -3.30 10.57
N GLU A 140 -6.21 -2.43 11.10
CA GLU A 140 -7.56 -2.76 11.58
C GLU A 140 -8.63 -1.98 10.77
N PRO A 141 -8.94 -2.42 9.52
CA PRO A 141 -9.88 -1.68 8.66
C PRO A 141 -11.29 -1.53 9.24
N GLU A 142 -11.68 -2.45 10.13
CA GLU A 142 -12.96 -2.39 10.85
C GLU A 142 -13.05 -1.20 11.82
N ARG A 143 -11.90 -0.67 12.26
CA ARG A 143 -11.82 0.50 13.16
C ARG A 143 -11.93 1.83 12.45
N ILE A 144 -11.78 1.87 11.13
CA ILE A 144 -11.98 3.10 10.32
C ILE A 144 -13.34 3.71 10.65
N LYS A 145 -14.39 2.87 10.78
CA LYS A 145 -15.75 3.32 11.10
C LYS A 145 -15.86 4.01 12.47
N LEU A 146 -15.01 3.65 13.44
CA LEU A 146 -15.01 4.28 14.76
C LEU A 146 -14.42 5.69 14.67
N VAL A 147 -13.29 5.84 13.99
CA VAL A 147 -12.64 7.15 13.77
C VAL A 147 -13.55 8.07 12.97
N SER A 148 -14.05 7.60 11.81
CA SER A 148 -14.95 8.39 10.96
C SER A 148 -16.27 8.70 11.65
N GLY A 149 -16.81 7.77 12.44
CA GLY A 149 -18.04 7.96 13.21
C GLY A 149 -17.92 9.04 14.28
N LYS A 150 -16.79 9.07 15.02
CA LYS A 150 -16.50 10.14 15.97
C LYS A 150 -16.46 11.50 15.27
N LEU A 151 -15.71 11.62 14.17
CA LEU A 151 -15.60 12.87 13.43
C LEU A 151 -16.94 13.34 12.87
N LEU A 152 -17.74 12.44 12.29
CA LEU A 152 -19.09 12.75 11.80
C LEU A 152 -20.04 13.21 12.91
N ALA A 153 -19.85 12.70 14.12
CA ALA A 153 -20.61 13.10 15.31
C ALA A 153 -20.06 14.38 15.98
N GLY A 154 -19.03 15.02 15.41
CA GLY A 154 -18.37 16.19 16.00
C GLY A 154 -17.58 15.88 17.29
N GLN A 155 -17.27 14.60 17.52
CA GLN A 155 -16.49 14.18 18.69
C GLN A 155 -14.99 14.24 18.37
N PRO A 156 -14.12 14.52 19.36
CA PRO A 156 -12.68 14.55 19.17
C PRO A 156 -12.13 13.15 18.85
N VAL A 157 -11.18 13.11 17.93
CA VAL A 157 -10.34 11.97 17.64
C VAL A 157 -8.93 12.28 18.09
N TYR A 158 -8.36 11.47 18.95
CA TYR A 158 -7.01 11.65 19.47
C TYR A 158 -6.02 10.83 18.63
N TYR A 159 -4.97 11.50 18.15
CA TYR A 159 -3.95 10.83 17.34
C TYR A 159 -2.59 10.83 18.01
N ARG A 160 -1.79 9.80 17.71
CA ARG A 160 -0.36 9.70 17.96
C ARG A 160 0.37 9.49 16.65
N ALA A 161 1.51 10.13 16.48
CA ALA A 161 2.39 9.91 15.34
C ALA A 161 3.84 9.79 15.83
N ASP A 162 4.52 8.70 15.44
CA ASP A 162 5.94 8.50 15.70
C ASP A 162 6.81 9.23 14.65
N PHE A 163 6.15 9.83 13.64
CA PHE A 163 6.78 10.63 12.59
C PHE A 163 6.19 12.04 12.60
N PRO A 164 7.02 13.06 12.30
CA PRO A 164 6.52 14.42 12.18
C PRO A 164 5.59 14.52 10.96
N VAL A 165 4.34 14.92 11.19
CA VAL A 165 3.36 15.15 10.13
C VAL A 165 3.27 16.64 9.87
N THR A 166 3.50 17.07 8.64
CA THR A 166 3.51 18.48 8.26
C THR A 166 2.12 18.99 7.85
N GLY A 167 1.96 20.32 7.82
CA GLY A 167 0.71 20.94 7.42
C GLY A 167 -0.26 21.16 8.58
N THR A 168 -1.46 21.63 8.25
CA THR A 168 -2.50 21.93 9.23
C THR A 168 -3.22 20.66 9.63
N VAL A 169 -3.27 20.39 10.94
CA VAL A 169 -4.03 19.25 11.48
C VAL A 169 -5.51 19.39 11.11
N PRO A 170 -6.15 18.37 10.56
CA PRO A 170 -7.56 18.39 10.23
C PRO A 170 -8.46 18.70 11.44
N ALA A 171 -9.56 19.37 11.19
CA ALA A 171 -10.54 19.67 12.24
C ALA A 171 -11.05 18.38 12.91
N GLY A 172 -11.16 18.40 14.23
CA GLY A 172 -11.60 17.25 15.03
C GLY A 172 -10.48 16.28 15.43
N LEU A 173 -9.25 16.45 14.92
CA LEU A 173 -8.08 15.68 15.35
C LEU A 173 -7.28 16.45 16.40
N PHE A 174 -6.88 15.76 17.48
CA PHE A 174 -6.10 16.34 18.58
C PHE A 174 -4.95 15.38 18.95
N PRO A 175 -3.78 15.90 19.35
CA PRO A 175 -2.72 15.05 19.87
C PRO A 175 -3.18 14.27 21.11
N ALA A 176 -2.84 12.99 21.18
CA ALA A 176 -3.08 12.19 22.36
C ALA A 176 -2.01 12.45 23.44
N ASP A 177 -2.41 12.66 24.69
CA ASP A 177 -1.48 12.85 25.81
C ASP A 177 -0.71 11.56 26.14
N THR A 178 -1.33 10.40 25.93
CA THR A 178 -0.73 9.09 26.17
C THR A 178 -1.09 8.11 25.04
N PRO A 179 -0.28 7.08 24.80
CA PRO A 179 -0.57 6.09 23.74
C PRO A 179 -1.93 5.40 23.89
N GLU A 180 -2.36 5.16 25.12
CA GLU A 180 -3.60 4.44 25.45
C GLU A 180 -4.85 5.26 25.12
N LYS A 181 -4.72 6.59 25.05
CA LYS A 181 -5.81 7.50 24.67
C LYS A 181 -5.94 7.69 23.17
N ALA A 182 -4.98 7.21 22.38
CA ALA A 182 -5.02 7.38 20.94
C ALA A 182 -6.13 6.55 20.29
N ASP A 183 -6.95 7.19 19.48
CA ASP A 183 -7.91 6.56 18.57
C ASP A 183 -7.22 6.17 17.26
N LEU A 184 -6.18 6.91 16.87
CA LEU A 184 -5.42 6.78 15.62
C LEU A 184 -3.92 6.84 15.93
N ALA A 185 -3.14 5.91 15.37
CA ALA A 185 -1.69 5.89 15.56
C ALA A 185 -0.95 5.68 14.23
N LEU A 186 -0.07 6.61 13.87
CA LEU A 186 0.88 6.50 12.77
C LEU A 186 2.21 5.97 13.32
N THR A 187 2.47 4.68 13.17
CA THR A 187 3.59 4.01 13.86
C THR A 187 4.07 2.78 13.09
N LEU A 188 5.35 2.42 13.27
CA LEU A 188 5.85 1.10 12.85
C LEU A 188 5.56 0.01 13.89
N CYS A 189 5.31 0.41 15.16
CA CYS A 189 5.15 -0.49 16.31
C CYS A 189 3.72 -0.41 16.86
N PRO A 190 2.75 -1.09 16.21
CA PRO A 190 1.35 -1.04 16.62
C PRO A 190 1.19 -1.65 18.01
N ALA A 191 0.50 -0.94 18.91
CA ALA A 191 0.19 -1.38 20.25
C ALA A 191 -1.12 -0.76 20.75
N GLY A 192 -1.87 -1.51 21.56
CA GLY A 192 -3.11 -1.02 22.16
C GLY A 192 -4.33 -1.15 21.24
N GLN A 193 -5.27 -0.20 21.38
CA GLN A 193 -6.60 -0.27 20.77
C GLN A 193 -6.82 0.80 19.68
N ALA A 194 -5.79 1.54 19.29
CA ALA A 194 -5.89 2.54 18.22
C ALA A 194 -6.16 1.90 16.84
N LEU A 195 -6.62 2.68 15.89
CA LEU A 195 -6.49 2.37 14.48
C LEU A 195 -5.03 2.62 14.08
N HIS A 196 -4.30 1.57 13.69
CA HIS A 196 -2.89 1.71 13.35
C HIS A 196 -2.69 1.89 11.85
N LEU A 197 -1.97 2.96 11.52
CA LEU A 197 -1.47 3.26 10.19
C LEU A 197 0.03 2.98 10.16
N VAL A 198 0.44 1.98 9.41
CA VAL A 198 1.84 1.54 9.34
C VAL A 198 2.46 2.06 8.05
N PRO A 199 3.42 2.99 8.11
CA PRO A 199 4.15 3.46 6.94
C PRO A 199 4.89 2.32 6.24
N ARG A 200 4.73 2.21 4.93
CA ARG A 200 5.37 1.18 4.10
C ARG A 200 6.73 1.66 3.60
N ILE A 201 7.66 1.78 4.52
CA ILE A 201 8.99 2.40 4.31
C ILE A 201 10.16 1.49 4.65
N GLY A 202 9.90 0.32 5.21
CA GLY A 202 10.94 -0.60 5.67
C GLY A 202 11.66 -1.33 4.54
N VAL A 203 12.97 -1.43 4.68
CA VAL A 203 13.85 -2.28 3.86
C VAL A 203 14.53 -3.29 4.78
N LEU A 204 14.31 -4.57 4.52
CA LEU A 204 14.88 -5.66 5.30
C LEU A 204 16.24 -6.07 4.72
N GLY A 205 17.29 -5.81 5.46
CA GLY A 205 18.61 -6.35 5.14
C GLY A 205 18.75 -7.78 5.64
N ILE A 206 19.20 -8.68 4.79
CA ILE A 206 19.23 -10.12 5.05
C ILE A 206 20.66 -10.66 4.91
N GLY A 207 21.13 -11.37 5.94
CA GLY A 207 22.29 -12.25 5.86
C GLY A 207 21.90 -13.65 6.31
N CYS A 208 22.32 -14.68 5.58
CA CYS A 208 22.03 -16.06 5.92
C CYS A 208 23.17 -17.01 5.51
N LYS A 209 23.21 -18.21 6.09
CA LYS A 209 24.10 -19.28 5.65
C LYS A 209 23.66 -19.79 4.27
N ARG A 210 24.58 -20.46 3.55
CA ARG A 210 24.22 -21.15 2.31
C ARG A 210 23.23 -22.27 2.60
N GLY A 211 22.19 -22.40 1.75
CA GLY A 211 21.17 -23.43 1.88
C GLY A 211 20.17 -23.20 3.01
N THR A 212 20.06 -21.98 3.58
CA THR A 212 19.03 -21.65 4.56
C THR A 212 17.65 -21.79 3.91
N SER A 213 16.76 -22.56 4.55
CA SER A 213 15.40 -22.79 4.05
C SER A 213 14.50 -21.55 4.24
N THR A 214 13.45 -21.48 3.43
CA THR A 214 12.40 -20.43 3.57
C THR A 214 11.78 -20.46 4.95
N ASP A 215 11.45 -21.65 5.51
CA ASP A 215 10.86 -21.77 6.85
C ASP A 215 11.77 -21.22 7.95
N THR A 216 13.09 -21.42 7.81
CA THR A 216 14.05 -20.85 8.77
C THR A 216 14.08 -19.32 8.69
N LEU A 217 13.98 -18.75 7.47
CA LEU A 217 13.89 -17.29 7.27
C LEU A 217 12.58 -16.75 7.84
N GLU A 218 11.45 -17.41 7.61
CA GLU A 218 10.14 -17.02 8.16
C GLU A 218 10.14 -17.02 9.69
N ALA A 219 10.63 -18.10 10.32
CA ALA A 219 10.70 -18.19 11.77
C ALA A 219 11.61 -17.11 12.36
N ALA A 220 12.78 -16.85 11.74
CA ALA A 220 13.70 -15.82 12.18
C ALA A 220 13.11 -14.41 11.96
N PHE A 221 12.35 -14.17 10.88
CA PHE A 221 11.68 -12.89 10.62
C PHE A 221 10.56 -12.64 11.63
N ALA A 222 9.74 -13.64 11.92
CA ALA A 222 8.71 -13.55 12.95
C ALA A 222 9.32 -13.21 14.32
N ALA A 223 10.45 -13.84 14.69
CA ALA A 223 11.18 -13.54 15.92
C ALA A 223 11.74 -12.10 15.91
N PHE A 224 12.23 -11.61 14.76
CA PHE A 224 12.70 -10.24 14.61
C PHE A 224 11.58 -9.22 14.81
N CYS A 225 10.42 -9.43 14.16
CA CYS A 225 9.23 -8.59 14.34
C CYS A 225 8.77 -8.59 15.81
N ALA A 226 8.66 -9.76 16.43
CA ALA A 226 8.23 -9.90 17.82
C ALA A 226 9.19 -9.24 18.81
N ARG A 227 10.51 -9.37 18.58
CA ARG A 227 11.55 -8.75 19.43
C ARG A 227 11.44 -7.23 19.49
N HIS A 228 11.09 -6.62 18.38
CA HIS A 228 11.06 -5.16 18.24
C HIS A 228 9.65 -4.58 18.25
N GLY A 229 8.62 -5.42 18.21
CA GLY A 229 7.23 -5.00 18.21
C GLY A 229 6.77 -4.31 16.92
N PHE A 230 7.53 -4.42 15.80
CA PHE A 230 7.15 -3.74 14.58
C PHE A 230 6.25 -4.60 13.67
N ALA A 231 5.41 -3.95 12.91
CA ALA A 231 4.52 -4.59 11.95
C ALA A 231 5.29 -5.04 10.70
N ALA A 232 5.17 -6.31 10.33
CA ALA A 232 5.78 -6.87 9.12
C ALA A 232 5.36 -6.12 7.85
N GLN A 233 4.17 -5.55 7.84
CA GLN A 233 3.59 -4.75 6.73
C GLN A 233 4.38 -3.45 6.44
N ALA A 234 5.23 -3.00 7.37
CA ALA A 234 6.14 -1.88 7.13
C ALA A 234 7.19 -2.20 6.07
N VAL A 235 7.56 -3.49 5.91
CA VAL A 235 8.60 -3.92 4.97
C VAL A 235 8.06 -3.94 3.54
N THR A 236 8.81 -3.35 2.63
CA THR A 236 8.44 -3.24 1.21
C THR A 236 9.49 -3.77 0.25
N ALA A 237 10.70 -4.03 0.74
CA ALA A 237 11.80 -4.54 -0.06
C ALA A 237 12.79 -5.29 0.84
N ALA A 238 13.62 -6.12 0.21
CA ALA A 238 14.73 -6.79 0.86
C ALA A 238 16.06 -6.46 0.17
N ALA A 239 17.15 -6.56 0.91
CA ALA A 239 18.48 -6.33 0.39
C ALA A 239 19.50 -7.32 0.99
N SER A 240 20.51 -7.74 0.19
CA SER A 240 21.55 -8.66 0.63
C SER A 240 22.83 -8.44 -0.17
N ILE A 241 23.84 -9.27 0.08
CA ILE A 241 25.05 -9.31 -0.73
C ILE A 241 24.88 -10.16 -1.99
N ASP A 242 25.57 -9.83 -3.08
CA ASP A 242 25.54 -10.51 -4.39
C ASP A 242 25.86 -12.01 -4.31
N LEU A 243 26.68 -12.44 -3.35
CA LEU A 243 26.94 -13.85 -3.06
C LEU A 243 25.66 -14.65 -2.73
N LYS A 244 24.55 -13.99 -2.44
CA LYS A 244 23.25 -14.57 -2.09
C LYS A 244 22.19 -14.50 -3.21
N GLN A 245 22.56 -13.99 -4.38
CA GLN A 245 21.63 -13.81 -5.51
C GLN A 245 21.00 -15.12 -6.02
N ASN A 246 21.62 -16.27 -5.76
CA ASN A 246 21.17 -17.59 -6.18
C ASN A 246 20.78 -18.50 -4.99
N GLU A 247 20.47 -17.93 -3.81
CA GLU A 247 20.01 -18.69 -2.65
C GLU A 247 18.50 -18.96 -2.75
N PRO A 248 18.07 -20.21 -3.04
CA PRO A 248 16.66 -20.50 -3.33
C PRO A 248 15.72 -20.13 -2.18
N GLY A 249 16.13 -20.41 -0.93
CA GLY A 249 15.31 -20.10 0.24
C GLY A 249 15.10 -18.61 0.47
N LEU A 250 16.14 -17.78 0.23
CA LEU A 250 16.03 -16.33 0.33
C LEU A 250 15.12 -15.76 -0.76
N LEU A 251 15.26 -16.23 -1.99
CA LEU A 251 14.45 -15.79 -3.12
C LEU A 251 12.97 -16.17 -2.92
N ALA A 252 12.70 -17.40 -2.48
CA ALA A 252 11.36 -17.88 -2.18
C ALA A 252 10.71 -17.10 -1.01
N PHE A 253 11.48 -16.81 0.05
CA PHE A 253 11.03 -15.96 1.16
C PHE A 253 10.62 -14.56 0.67
N CYS A 254 11.48 -13.88 -0.08
CA CYS A 254 11.15 -12.56 -0.60
C CYS A 254 9.94 -12.59 -1.54
N LEU A 255 9.83 -13.62 -2.38
CA LEU A 255 8.71 -13.80 -3.31
C LEU A 255 7.38 -14.01 -2.56
N ALA A 256 7.38 -14.82 -1.51
CA ALA A 256 6.19 -15.09 -0.69
C ALA A 256 5.62 -13.80 -0.04
N HIS A 257 6.50 -12.88 0.34
CA HIS A 257 6.11 -11.56 0.87
C HIS A 257 5.85 -10.50 -0.22
N GLY A 258 6.09 -10.81 -1.49
CA GLY A 258 5.99 -9.85 -2.58
C GLY A 258 7.05 -8.74 -2.53
N TRP A 259 8.18 -8.97 -1.87
CA TRP A 259 9.25 -7.99 -1.75
C TRP A 259 10.25 -8.11 -2.92
N PRO A 260 10.50 -7.04 -3.67
CA PRO A 260 11.66 -6.99 -4.54
C PRO A 260 12.93 -7.11 -3.70
N VAL A 261 13.92 -7.89 -4.20
CA VAL A 261 15.20 -8.04 -3.52
C VAL A 261 16.32 -7.46 -4.38
N ARG A 262 17.19 -6.66 -3.75
CA ARG A 262 18.41 -6.13 -4.36
C ARG A 262 19.64 -6.75 -3.76
N PHE A 263 20.64 -6.97 -4.62
CA PHE A 263 21.91 -7.52 -4.23
C PHE A 263 23.02 -6.52 -4.51
N TYR A 264 23.91 -6.36 -3.54
CA TYR A 264 25.01 -5.41 -3.57
C TYR A 264 26.36 -6.12 -3.47
N SER A 265 27.34 -5.67 -4.22
CA SER A 265 28.72 -6.16 -4.07
C SER A 265 29.33 -5.76 -2.73
N ALA A 266 30.37 -6.48 -2.29
CA ALA A 266 31.10 -6.12 -1.08
C ALA A 266 31.66 -4.68 -1.13
N ALA A 267 32.05 -4.21 -2.33
CA ALA A 267 32.51 -2.83 -2.52
C ALA A 267 31.40 -1.80 -2.26
N GLN A 268 30.22 -2.05 -2.80
CA GLN A 268 29.04 -1.19 -2.54
C GLN A 268 28.64 -1.22 -1.06
N LEU A 269 28.62 -2.39 -0.42
CA LEU A 269 28.29 -2.50 1.00
C LEU A 269 29.28 -1.72 1.88
N ARG A 270 30.56 -1.69 1.53
CA ARG A 270 31.56 -0.85 2.26
C ARG A 270 31.29 0.65 2.15
N SER A 271 30.66 1.11 1.07
CA SER A 271 30.33 2.52 0.90
C SER A 271 29.07 2.97 1.66
N ALA A 272 28.31 2.04 2.27
CA ALA A 272 27.14 2.38 3.05
C ALA A 272 27.48 3.37 4.17
N PRO A 273 26.75 4.51 4.29
CA PRO A 273 26.99 5.48 5.35
C PRO A 273 26.49 4.97 6.70
N GLY A 274 27.17 5.31 7.77
CA GLY A 274 26.76 4.98 9.14
C GLY A 274 27.75 4.10 9.90
N GLN A 275 27.37 3.74 11.12
CA GLN A 275 28.09 2.81 11.98
C GLN A 275 27.32 1.50 12.05
N PHE A 276 28.03 0.38 11.90
CA PHE A 276 27.43 -0.94 11.80
C PHE A 276 28.04 -1.92 12.79
N THR A 277 27.29 -2.94 13.15
CA THR A 277 27.74 -3.98 14.08
C THR A 277 28.75 -4.91 13.40
N PRO A 278 30.05 -4.86 13.73
CA PRO A 278 31.07 -5.62 13.02
C PRO A 278 30.99 -7.12 13.32
N SER A 279 31.43 -7.93 12.35
CA SER A 279 31.58 -9.38 12.49
C SER A 279 32.82 -9.85 11.74
N SER A 280 33.82 -10.31 12.49
CA SER A 280 35.06 -10.86 11.93
C SER A 280 34.81 -12.08 11.03
N PHE A 281 33.85 -12.93 11.38
CA PHE A 281 33.44 -14.05 10.55
C PHE A 281 32.85 -13.59 9.22
N VAL A 282 31.93 -12.64 9.23
CA VAL A 282 31.34 -12.11 8.00
C VAL A 282 32.41 -11.44 7.14
N GLN A 283 33.30 -10.68 7.76
CA GLN A 283 34.44 -10.04 7.09
C GLN A 283 35.34 -11.05 6.36
N SER A 284 35.65 -12.18 6.98
CA SER A 284 36.53 -13.20 6.38
C SER A 284 35.86 -13.92 5.18
N VAL A 285 34.53 -14.04 5.17
CA VAL A 285 33.79 -14.74 4.13
C VAL A 285 33.37 -13.83 2.98
N THR A 286 32.97 -12.58 3.30
CA THR A 286 32.34 -11.69 2.33
C THR A 286 33.17 -10.45 1.99
N GLY A 287 34.27 -10.21 2.70
CA GLY A 287 35.08 -9.00 2.54
C GLY A 287 34.47 -7.73 3.14
N VAL A 288 33.34 -7.85 3.86
CA VAL A 288 32.67 -6.75 4.54
C VAL A 288 32.23 -7.21 5.94
N ASP A 289 32.37 -6.32 6.93
CA ASP A 289 32.14 -6.62 8.35
C ASP A 289 30.67 -6.82 8.73
N ASN A 290 29.75 -6.33 7.89
CA ASN A 290 28.31 -6.44 8.09
C ASN A 290 27.59 -6.43 6.75
N VAL A 291 26.71 -7.41 6.50
CA VAL A 291 25.91 -7.49 5.28
C VAL A 291 24.53 -6.89 5.50
N CYS A 292 23.78 -7.37 6.52
CA CYS A 292 22.35 -7.02 6.66
C CYS A 292 22.11 -5.53 6.90
N GLU A 293 22.86 -4.92 7.83
CA GLU A 293 22.67 -3.48 8.13
C GLU A 293 23.06 -2.61 6.94
N ARG A 294 24.23 -2.89 6.34
CA ARG A 294 24.73 -2.12 5.20
C ARG A 294 23.83 -2.24 3.97
N ALA A 295 23.33 -3.45 3.67
CA ALA A 295 22.42 -3.67 2.57
C ALA A 295 21.08 -2.96 2.78
N ALA A 296 20.54 -3.02 4.01
CA ALA A 296 19.31 -2.31 4.36
C ALA A 296 19.44 -0.80 4.17
N VAL A 297 20.51 -0.19 4.69
CA VAL A 297 20.76 1.26 4.59
C VAL A 297 20.95 1.70 3.15
N LEU A 298 21.72 0.95 2.34
CA LEU A 298 21.91 1.28 0.93
C LEU A 298 20.62 1.23 0.12
N ASP A 299 19.79 0.18 0.32
CA ASP A 299 18.55 0.08 -0.45
C ASP A 299 17.48 1.07 0.03
N ALA A 300 17.46 1.39 1.32
CA ALA A 300 16.56 2.37 1.87
C ALA A 300 16.91 3.80 1.45
N ASP A 301 18.16 4.08 1.10
CA ASP A 301 18.70 5.45 1.02
C ASP A 301 18.30 6.26 2.27
N GLY A 302 18.45 5.64 3.44
CA GLY A 302 17.90 6.14 4.69
C GLY A 302 18.64 5.66 5.91
N ASN A 303 17.99 5.72 7.06
CA ASN A 303 18.62 5.41 8.35
C ASN A 303 18.34 3.96 8.79
N LEU A 304 19.34 3.38 9.46
CA LEU A 304 19.16 2.12 10.18
C LEU A 304 18.17 2.34 11.34
N PHE A 305 17.06 1.58 11.32
CA PHE A 305 16.00 1.68 12.33
C PHE A 305 16.18 0.63 13.42
N TYR A 306 16.34 -0.64 13.03
CA TYR A 306 16.72 -1.73 13.94
C TYR A 306 18.03 -2.35 13.49
N PRO A 307 19.02 -2.40 14.40
CA PRO A 307 20.32 -2.99 14.12
C PRO A 307 20.21 -4.51 13.97
N LYS A 308 21.32 -5.14 13.64
CA LYS A 308 21.47 -6.57 13.41
C LYS A 308 20.88 -7.41 14.53
N PHE A 309 19.88 -8.19 14.15
CA PHE A 309 19.31 -9.29 14.93
C PHE A 309 19.78 -10.60 14.33
N ALA A 310 20.26 -11.53 15.16
CA ALA A 310 20.76 -12.84 14.74
C ALA A 310 19.93 -13.96 15.35
N CYS A 311 19.43 -14.87 14.52
CA CYS A 311 18.64 -16.02 14.94
C CYS A 311 18.85 -17.18 13.96
N SER A 312 19.16 -18.39 14.46
CA SER A 312 19.27 -19.64 13.68
C SER A 312 20.14 -19.55 12.42
N GLY A 313 21.22 -18.79 12.49
CA GLY A 313 22.14 -18.59 11.34
C GLY A 313 21.67 -17.60 10.28
N VAL A 314 20.57 -16.90 10.55
CA VAL A 314 20.05 -15.76 9.79
C VAL A 314 20.34 -14.48 10.56
N THR A 315 20.60 -13.39 9.83
CA THR A 315 20.70 -12.06 10.40
C THR A 315 19.78 -11.12 9.64
N PHE A 316 19.00 -10.33 10.40
CA PHE A 316 18.16 -9.26 9.88
C PHE A 316 18.57 -7.92 10.43
N ALA A 317 18.32 -6.88 9.66
CA ALA A 317 18.33 -5.49 10.08
C ALA A 317 17.23 -4.74 9.33
N LEU A 318 16.67 -3.71 9.93
CA LEU A 318 15.65 -2.87 9.29
C LEU A 318 16.19 -1.46 9.12
N ALA A 319 16.20 -0.95 7.89
CA ALA A 319 16.35 0.46 7.60
C ALA A 319 15.04 1.04 7.06
N CYS A 320 14.82 2.33 7.25
CA CYS A 320 13.62 3.00 6.78
C CYS A 320 13.96 4.06 5.74
N ARG A 321 13.20 4.08 4.65
CA ARG A 321 13.23 5.15 3.66
C ARG A 321 12.80 6.47 4.29
N PRO A 322 13.28 7.62 3.78
CA PRO A 322 12.76 8.91 4.20
C PRO A 322 11.24 8.95 4.12
N PHE A 323 10.59 9.40 5.19
CA PHE A 323 9.13 9.48 5.27
C PHE A 323 8.74 10.84 5.84
N ALA A 324 8.04 11.62 5.03
CA ALA A 324 7.62 12.98 5.35
C ALA A 324 6.11 13.14 5.07
N PRO A 325 5.26 12.56 5.93
CA PRO A 325 3.81 12.64 5.76
C PRO A 325 3.30 14.07 5.97
N ASP A 326 2.19 14.37 5.30
CA ASP A 326 1.46 15.62 5.52
C ASP A 326 -0.03 15.35 5.74
N TRP A 327 -0.77 16.34 6.31
CA TRP A 327 -2.17 16.16 6.63
C TRP A 327 -3.14 16.26 5.45
N ARG A 328 -2.65 16.38 4.22
CA ARG A 328 -3.51 16.41 3.04
C ARG A 328 -4.02 15.00 2.73
N TRP A 329 -5.32 14.87 2.52
CA TRP A 329 -5.98 13.60 2.18
C TRP A 329 -6.82 13.68 0.92
N GLN A 330 -7.06 14.88 0.40
CA GLN A 330 -7.76 15.12 -0.85
C GLN A 330 -6.78 15.73 -1.84
N ASN A 331 -6.86 15.28 -3.09
CA ASN A 331 -6.21 15.97 -4.19
C ASN A 331 -7.05 17.23 -4.51
N VAL A 332 -6.53 18.38 -4.11
CA VAL A 332 -7.10 19.70 -4.45
C VAL A 332 -6.68 20.06 -5.86
#